data_7c6d052642c565ca1b309063c65fdf4b
#
_entry.id   7c6d052642c565ca1b309063c65fdf4b
#
_cell.length_a   1.000
_cell.length_b   1.000
_cell.length_c   1.000
_cell.angle_alpha   90.00
_cell.angle_beta   90.00
_cell.angle_gamma   90.00
#
_symmetry.space_group_name_H-M   'P 1'
#
loop_
_entity.id
_entity.type
_entity.pdbx_description
1 polymer ?
#
loop_
_entity_poly.entity_id
_entity_poly.type
_entity_poly.pdbx_seq_one_letter_code
_entity_poly.pdbx_strand_id
1 'polypeptide(L)' 'MTYDAIVTTNEGKHTYQNIEAVNEQHLTNKIRKDLNTEIVEIEIKKTFGEEFNYG' A
#
# COMPACT_ATOMS: atom_id res chain seq x y z
N MET A 1 3.34 3.14 11.22
CA MET A 1 2.95 4.14 10.21
C MET A 1 1.89 3.58 9.30
N THR A 2 1.10 4.45 8.74
CA THR A 2 -0.02 4.03 7.89
C THR A 2 0.27 4.42 6.46
N TYR A 3 -0.07 3.53 5.54
CA TYR A 3 0.23 3.73 4.13
C TYR A 3 -0.97 3.43 3.27
N ASP A 4 -1.04 4.10 2.12
CA ASP A 4 -1.91 3.72 1.04
C ASP A 4 -1.05 3.13 -0.07
N ALA A 5 -1.58 2.15 -0.76
CA ALA A 5 -0.82 1.49 -1.82
C ALA A 5 -1.73 1.12 -2.99
N ILE A 6 -1.17 1.25 -4.18
CA ILE A 6 -1.82 0.78 -5.39
C ILE A 6 -0.90 -0.26 -6.00
N VAL A 7 -1.40 -1.47 -6.14
CA VAL A 7 -0.61 -2.60 -6.58
C VAL A 7 -1.15 -3.09 -7.92
N THR A 8 -0.27 -3.18 -8.89
CA THR A 8 -0.63 -3.68 -10.21
C THR A 8 -0.11 -5.11 -10.36
N THR A 9 -0.99 -5.99 -10.74
CA THR A 9 -0.63 -7.38 -11.02
C THR A 9 -1.12 -7.76 -12.40
N ASN A 10 -0.86 -8.99 -12.80
CA ASN A 10 -1.36 -9.49 -14.08
C ASN A 10 -2.88 -9.52 -14.14
N GLU A 11 -3.52 -9.50 -12.98
CA GLU A 11 -4.96 -9.60 -12.93
C GLU A 11 -5.64 -8.25 -12.79
N GLY A 12 -4.87 -7.17 -12.66
CA GLY A 12 -5.43 -5.84 -12.54
C GLY A 12 -4.83 -5.08 -11.39
N LYS A 13 -5.52 -4.00 -10.99
CA LYS A 13 -5.03 -3.14 -9.93
C LYS A 13 -5.78 -3.41 -8.64
N HIS A 14 -5.06 -3.36 -7.55
CA HIS A 14 -5.61 -3.52 -6.22
C HIS A 14 -5.26 -2.29 -5.40
N THR A 15 -6.24 -1.71 -4.73
CA THR A 15 -6.02 -0.53 -3.92
C THR A 15 -6.12 -0.90 -2.45
N TYR A 16 -5.11 -0.48 -1.69
CA TYR A 16 -5.07 -0.67 -0.25
C TYR A 16 -5.04 0.69 0.43
N GLN A 17 -5.82 0.84 1.48
CA GLN A 17 -5.87 2.10 2.21
C GLN A 17 -5.68 1.85 3.70
N ASN A 18 -4.96 2.77 4.32
CA ASN A 18 -4.77 2.75 5.78
C ASN A 18 -4.17 1.44 6.27
N ILE A 19 -3.15 0.98 5.59
CA ILE A 19 -2.46 -0.24 5.98
C ILE A 19 -1.34 0.13 6.94
N GLU A 20 -1.35 -0.47 8.11
CA GLU A 20 -0.30 -0.19 9.07
C GLU A 20 0.91 -1.06 8.84
N ALA A 21 2.09 -0.46 8.83
CA ALA A 21 3.32 -1.18 8.63
C ALA A 21 4.46 -0.37 9.25
N VAL A 22 5.54 -1.05 9.56
CA VAL A 22 6.70 -0.41 10.17
C VAL A 22 7.40 0.49 9.17
N ASN A 23 7.52 0.03 7.94
CA ASN A 23 8.12 0.80 6.86
C ASN A 23 7.58 0.27 5.54
N GLU A 24 8.09 0.84 4.43
CA GLU A 24 7.58 0.47 3.12
C GLU A 24 7.89 -0.97 2.75
N GLN A 25 9.06 -1.45 3.16
CA GLN A 25 9.41 -2.83 2.87
C GLN A 25 8.49 -3.79 3.60
N HIS A 26 8.17 -3.49 4.84
CA HIS A 26 7.25 -4.29 5.61
C HIS A 26 5.87 -4.30 4.94
N LEU A 27 5.44 -3.14 4.46
CA LEU A 27 4.17 -3.02 3.78
C LEU A 27 4.16 -3.88 2.51
N THR A 28 5.21 -3.80 1.72
CA THR A 28 5.31 -4.58 0.50
C THR A 28 5.21 -6.08 0.80
N ASN A 29 5.87 -6.52 1.85
CA ASN A 29 5.83 -7.93 2.22
C ASN A 29 4.44 -8.36 2.64
N LYS A 30 3.73 -7.50 3.36
CA LYS A 30 2.37 -7.81 3.78
C LYS A 30 1.45 -7.94 2.57
N ILE A 31 1.56 -7.03 1.64
CA ILE A 31 0.72 -7.04 0.44
C ILE A 31 1.04 -8.28 -0.39
N ARG A 32 2.33 -8.60 -0.51
CA ARG A 32 2.73 -9.75 -1.31
C ARG A 32 2.14 -11.04 -0.75
N LYS A 33 2.11 -11.16 0.56
CA LYS A 33 1.52 -12.33 1.19
C LYS A 33 0.01 -12.38 0.99
N ASP A 34 -0.61 -11.21 1.04
CA ASP A 34 -2.07 -11.14 0.93
C ASP A 34 -2.52 -11.51 -0.47
N LEU A 35 -1.85 -10.98 -1.48
CA LEU A 35 -2.24 -11.24 -2.85
C LEU A 35 -1.80 -12.62 -3.34
N ASN A 36 -0.68 -13.08 -2.84
CA ASN A 36 -0.13 -14.38 -3.23
C ASN A 36 0.02 -14.49 -4.74
N THR A 37 0.41 -13.41 -5.39
CA THR A 37 0.61 -13.38 -6.82
C THR A 37 1.75 -12.44 -7.13
N GLU A 38 2.26 -12.51 -8.34
CA GLU A 38 3.38 -11.67 -8.72
C GLU A 38 2.94 -10.23 -8.88
N ILE A 39 3.70 -9.32 -8.27
CA ILE A 39 3.42 -7.91 -8.35
C ILE A 39 4.23 -7.30 -9.48
N VAL A 40 3.54 -6.66 -10.42
CA VAL A 40 4.18 -6.00 -11.53
C VAL A 40 4.71 -4.64 -11.10
N GLU A 41 3.88 -3.91 -10.36
CA GLU A 41 4.25 -2.58 -9.94
C GLU A 41 3.52 -2.25 -8.64
N ILE A 42 4.17 -1.47 -7.78
CA ILE A 42 3.56 -1.05 -6.53
C ILE A 42 3.86 0.42 -6.31
N GLU A 43 2.83 1.17 -5.97
CA GLU A 43 2.95 2.58 -5.66
C GLU A 43 2.50 2.79 -4.23
N ILE A 44 3.36 3.38 -3.41
CA ILE A 44 3.11 3.54 -1.99
C ILE A 44 3.09 5.01 -1.64
N LYS A 45 2.10 5.42 -0.87
CA LYS A 45 2.01 6.77 -0.34
C LYS A 45 1.83 6.69 1.15
N LYS A 46 2.52 7.54 1.89
CA LYS A 46 2.32 7.63 3.31
C LYS A 46 1.01 8.34 3.58
N THR A 47 0.24 7.80 4.49
CA THR A 47 -0.98 8.45 4.92
C THR A 47 -0.65 9.28 6.16
N PHE A 48 -0.70 10.60 6.01
CA PHE A 48 -0.51 11.45 7.16
C PHE A 48 -1.88 11.89 7.60
N GLY A 49 -1.94 12.26 8.77
CA GLY A 49 -3.16 12.86 9.16
C GLY A 49 -3.41 14.08 8.40
N GLU A 50 -3.30 14.18 7.36
CA GLU A 50 -3.44 15.25 6.67
C GLU A 50 -4.69 15.49 6.42
N GLU A 51 -4.92 15.00 6.69
CA GLU A 51 -5.81 15.25 6.56
C GLU A 51 -6.26 16.14 7.28
N PHE A 52 -5.89 16.53 7.78
CA PHE A 52 -6.19 17.30 8.34
C PHE A 52 -5.90 18.36 8.04
N ASN A 53 -5.70 18.50 7.55
CA ASN A 53 -5.52 19.38 7.14
C ASN A 53 -6.16 20.05 6.65
N TYR A 54 -6.61 20.28 6.81
CA TYR A 54 -7.17 20.87 6.47
C TYR A 54 -7.40 21.55 6.35
N GLY A 55 -7.24 21.47 6.19
CA GLY A 55 -7.44 22.06 6.02
C GLY A 55 -7.59 22.34 6.06
#